data_bd76557b4f9f49e4b7070349c3013f0a
#
_entry.id   bd76557b4f9f49e4b7070349c3013f0a
#
_cell.length_a   1.000
_cell.length_b   1.000
_cell.length_c   1.000
_cell.angle_alpha   90.00
_cell.angle_beta   90.00
_cell.angle_gamma   90.00
#
_symmetry.space_group_name_H-M   'P 1'
#
loop_
_entity.id
_entity.type
_entity.pdbx_description
1 polymer ?
#
loop_
_entity_poly.entity_id
_entity_poly.type
_entity_poly.pdbx_seq_one_letter_code
_entity_poly.pdbx_strand_id
1 'polypeptide(L)'
;MHIQLEQTGKKYNREWIFRGLSYTFTAGKKYAITGPNGSGKSTLLQTIAGSTVLSEGNIKYSTAGQELAPENAFKNLSICAPYLTLIEEMTALEFLAFHESFKSFMPGITPSHILEIIELTSAANKQIRYFSSGMKQRIKLAQAIFSDVPVLFLDEPCTNLDETGYTLYQSLIQNYASQKLVIVSSNDKAEYHFCEEVIDIKNYK
;
A
#
# COMPACT_ATOMS: atom_id res chain seq x y z
N MET A 1 -1.84 10.76 10.14
CA MET A 1 -0.74 9.99 10.76
C MET A 1 0.59 10.48 10.19
N HIS A 2 1.64 10.57 11.03
CA HIS A 2 3.02 10.84 10.62
C HIS A 2 3.88 9.62 10.93
N ILE A 3 4.89 9.39 10.09
CA ILE A 3 5.86 8.30 10.27
C ILE A 3 7.26 8.92 10.19
N GLN A 4 8.04 8.78 11.25
CA GLN A 4 9.39 9.33 11.34
C GLN A 4 10.42 8.19 11.43
N LEU A 5 11.38 8.20 10.53
CA LEU A 5 12.51 7.30 10.50
C LEU A 5 13.74 8.01 11.06
N GLU A 6 14.46 7.38 11.97
CA GLU A 6 15.65 7.90 12.63
C GLU A 6 16.80 6.92 12.44
N GLN A 7 17.75 7.25 11.56
CA GLN A 7 18.93 6.44 11.24
C GLN A 7 18.60 4.97 10.96
N THR A 8 17.50 4.74 10.24
CA THR A 8 16.99 3.40 9.99
C THR A 8 17.83 2.64 8.98
N GLY A 9 18.00 1.35 9.23
CA GLY A 9 18.68 0.45 8.34
C GLY A 9 18.14 -0.97 8.41
N LYS A 10 18.22 -1.67 7.27
CA LYS A 10 17.84 -3.08 7.14
C LYS A 10 18.94 -3.84 6.43
N LYS A 11 19.37 -4.95 7.03
CA LYS A 11 20.26 -5.92 6.40
C LYS A 11 19.65 -7.33 6.44
N TYR A 12 20.01 -8.12 5.46
CA TYR A 12 19.84 -9.57 5.49
C TYR A 12 21.21 -10.23 5.49
N ASN A 13 21.43 -11.11 6.46
CA ASN A 13 22.75 -11.70 6.72
C ASN A 13 23.82 -10.61 6.91
N ARG A 14 24.72 -10.44 5.94
CA ARG A 14 25.81 -9.44 5.97
C ARG A 14 25.63 -8.29 4.99
N GLU A 15 24.57 -8.32 4.18
CA GLU A 15 24.32 -7.34 3.14
C GLU A 15 23.29 -6.30 3.58
N TRP A 16 23.65 -5.02 3.51
CA TRP A 16 22.76 -3.92 3.75
C TRP A 16 21.84 -3.70 2.54
N ILE A 17 20.55 -3.67 2.80
CA ILE A 17 19.55 -3.30 1.79
C ILE A 17 19.45 -1.79 1.72
N PHE A 18 19.37 -1.13 2.88
CA PHE A 18 19.52 0.31 3.06
C PHE A 18 20.04 0.60 4.46
N ARG A 19 20.66 1.78 4.65
CA ARG A 19 21.24 2.17 5.92
C ARG A 19 21.20 3.68 6.15
N GLY A 20 21.11 4.11 7.43
CA GLY A 20 21.24 5.51 7.83
C GLY A 20 20.12 6.41 7.32
N LEU A 21 18.94 5.84 6.96
CA LEU A 21 17.83 6.60 6.42
C LEU A 21 17.10 7.34 7.55
N SER A 22 17.10 8.68 7.48
CA SER A 22 16.30 9.54 8.33
C SER A 22 15.34 10.34 7.46
N TYR A 23 14.04 10.20 7.71
CA TYR A 23 13.01 10.82 6.90
C TYR A 23 11.69 10.95 7.66
N THR A 24 10.85 11.93 7.28
CA THR A 24 9.52 12.11 7.88
C THR A 24 8.45 12.11 6.81
N PHE A 25 7.53 11.16 6.90
CA PHE A 25 6.33 11.10 6.09
C PHE A 25 5.19 11.81 6.79
N THR A 26 4.60 12.78 6.12
CA THR A 26 3.59 13.69 6.67
C THR A 26 2.18 13.32 6.20
N ALA A 27 1.21 13.38 7.10
CA ALA A 27 -0.21 13.14 6.79
C ALA A 27 -0.69 13.95 5.57
N GLY A 28 -1.46 13.30 4.70
CA GLY A 28 -2.04 13.92 3.50
C GLY A 28 -1.09 14.10 2.32
N LYS A 29 0.22 13.88 2.50
CA LYS A 29 1.20 13.94 1.41
C LYS A 29 1.38 12.60 0.71
N LYS A 30 1.94 12.65 -0.50
CA LYS A 30 2.18 11.50 -1.36
C LYS A 30 3.66 11.39 -1.71
N TYR A 31 4.25 10.24 -1.46
CA TYR A 31 5.67 9.94 -1.60
C TYR A 31 5.91 8.77 -2.54
N ALA A 32 7.00 8.82 -3.29
CA ALA A 32 7.48 7.69 -4.08
C ALA A 32 8.83 7.20 -3.57
N ILE A 33 8.98 5.89 -3.43
CA ILE A 33 10.26 5.20 -3.21
C ILE A 33 10.66 4.61 -4.56
N THR A 34 11.79 5.07 -5.10
CA THR A 34 12.28 4.68 -6.42
C THR A 34 13.63 3.97 -6.34
N GLY A 35 14.03 3.32 -7.42
CA GLY A 35 15.29 2.60 -7.56
C GLY A 35 15.12 1.34 -8.41
N PRO A 36 16.19 0.73 -8.94
CA PRO A 36 16.10 -0.44 -9.81
C PRO A 36 15.43 -1.65 -9.13
N ASN A 37 15.02 -2.64 -9.93
CA ASN A 37 14.50 -3.89 -9.39
C ASN A 37 15.58 -4.56 -8.53
N GLY A 38 15.18 -5.14 -7.39
CA GLY A 38 16.10 -5.70 -6.42
C GLY A 38 16.84 -4.68 -5.55
N SER A 39 16.60 -3.37 -5.69
CA SER A 39 17.28 -2.35 -4.88
C SER A 39 16.82 -2.30 -3.43
N GLY A 40 15.73 -2.97 -3.07
CA GLY A 40 15.19 -2.98 -1.70
C GLY A 40 14.00 -2.05 -1.46
N LYS A 41 13.37 -1.49 -2.50
CA LYS A 41 12.18 -0.63 -2.38
C LYS A 41 11.07 -1.29 -1.55
N SER A 42 10.68 -2.51 -1.92
CA SER A 42 9.66 -3.28 -1.19
C SER A 42 10.07 -3.57 0.25
N THR A 43 11.38 -3.83 0.50
CA THR A 43 11.91 -4.03 1.85
C THR A 43 11.77 -2.75 2.67
N LEU A 44 12.09 -1.59 2.09
CA LEU A 44 11.92 -0.31 2.77
C LEU A 44 10.44 -0.04 3.06
N LEU A 45 9.55 -0.26 2.08
CA LEU A 45 8.10 -0.11 2.25
C LEU A 45 7.58 -1.00 3.39
N GLN A 46 7.95 -2.29 3.40
CA GLN A 46 7.59 -3.24 4.45
C GLN A 46 8.14 -2.83 5.83
N THR A 47 9.32 -2.26 5.86
CA THR A 47 9.93 -1.77 7.09
C THR A 47 9.16 -0.56 7.63
N ILE A 48 8.81 0.39 6.76
CA ILE A 48 7.99 1.57 7.13
C ILE A 48 6.58 1.14 7.57
N ALA A 49 6.03 0.09 6.97
CA ALA A 49 4.73 -0.49 7.36
C ALA A 49 4.77 -1.29 8.67
N GLY A 50 5.96 -1.50 9.25
CA GLY A 50 6.13 -2.29 10.48
C GLY A 50 6.03 -3.80 10.29
N SER A 51 5.94 -4.30 9.04
CA SER A 51 5.87 -5.73 8.75
C SER A 51 7.24 -6.42 8.70
N THR A 52 8.30 -5.64 8.68
CA THR A 52 9.69 -6.12 8.71
C THR A 52 10.48 -5.37 9.79
N VAL A 53 11.15 -6.12 10.67
CA VAL A 53 11.94 -5.57 11.78
C VAL A 53 13.19 -4.87 11.24
N LEU A 54 13.52 -3.69 11.77
CA LEU A 54 14.76 -2.96 11.51
C LEU A 54 15.99 -3.74 11.98
N SER A 55 17.13 -3.49 11.35
CA SER A 55 18.44 -3.93 11.83
C SER A 55 19.18 -2.85 12.63
N GLU A 56 18.88 -1.58 12.36
CA GLU A 56 19.34 -0.42 13.15
C GLU A 56 18.36 0.74 13.05
N GLY A 57 18.48 1.71 13.95
CA GLY A 57 17.63 2.89 14.00
C GLY A 57 16.25 2.64 14.60
N ASN A 58 15.35 3.60 14.40
CA ASN A 58 14.01 3.55 14.98
C ASN A 58 12.96 4.11 14.01
N ILE A 59 11.70 3.64 14.14
CA ILE A 59 10.53 4.21 13.47
C ILE A 59 9.51 4.61 14.52
N LYS A 60 9.07 5.86 14.45
CA LYS A 60 8.03 6.42 15.30
C LYS A 60 6.78 6.67 14.48
N TYR A 61 5.66 6.26 14.99
CA TYR A 61 4.34 6.53 14.42
C TYR A 61 3.60 7.50 15.32
N SER A 62 2.93 8.49 14.75
CA SER A 62 2.10 9.40 15.52
C SER A 62 0.81 9.78 14.79
N THR A 63 -0.27 9.98 15.55
CA THR A 63 -1.55 10.46 15.02
C THR A 63 -2.12 11.50 15.98
N ALA A 64 -2.66 12.59 15.45
CA ALA A 64 -3.18 13.70 16.26
C ALA A 64 -2.21 14.19 17.36
N GLY A 65 -0.90 14.16 17.09
CA GLY A 65 0.14 14.58 18.04
C GLY A 65 0.48 13.57 19.13
N GLN A 66 -0.13 12.39 19.14
CA GLN A 66 0.16 11.32 20.09
C GLN A 66 0.98 10.21 19.42
N GLU A 67 2.00 9.73 20.11
CA GLU A 67 2.79 8.59 19.65
C GLU A 67 1.97 7.30 19.74
N LEU A 68 2.06 6.49 18.68
CA LEU A 68 1.43 5.17 18.62
C LEU A 68 2.47 4.10 18.90
N ALA A 69 2.12 3.16 19.77
CA ALA A 69 2.92 1.96 19.95
C ALA A 69 3.06 1.21 18.62
N PRO A 70 4.29 0.79 18.22
CA PRO A 70 4.55 0.17 16.91
C PRO A 70 3.64 -1.03 16.62
N GLU A 71 3.29 -1.82 17.64
CA GLU A 71 2.37 -2.95 17.56
C GLU A 71 0.93 -2.57 17.20
N ASN A 72 0.57 -1.29 17.29
CA ASN A 72 -0.75 -0.79 16.90
C ASN A 72 -0.73 -0.04 15.54
N ALA A 73 0.44 0.15 14.93
CA ALA A 73 0.57 0.88 13.67
C ALA A 73 -0.27 0.25 12.55
N PHE A 74 -0.34 -1.11 12.49
CA PHE A 74 -1.09 -1.85 11.48
C PHE A 74 -2.58 -1.49 11.41
N LYS A 75 -3.17 -1.02 12.51
CA LYS A 75 -4.59 -0.60 12.56
C LYS A 75 -4.84 0.67 11.73
N ASN A 76 -3.79 1.47 11.50
CA ASN A 76 -3.86 2.78 10.85
C ASN A 76 -3.30 2.78 9.42
N LEU A 77 -3.01 1.63 8.85
CA LEU A 77 -2.45 1.52 7.51
C LEU A 77 -3.08 0.39 6.71
N SER A 78 -3.04 0.54 5.40
CA SER A 78 -3.39 -0.50 4.44
C SER A 78 -2.26 -0.66 3.42
N ILE A 79 -2.14 -1.84 2.84
CA ILE A 79 -1.09 -2.16 1.89
C ILE A 79 -1.65 -2.94 0.69
N CYS A 80 -1.23 -2.55 -0.51
CA CYS A 80 -1.36 -3.35 -1.73
C CYS A 80 0.03 -3.71 -2.23
N ALA A 81 0.29 -4.98 -2.45
CA ALA A 81 1.58 -5.47 -2.92
C ALA A 81 1.44 -6.75 -3.76
N PRO A 82 2.36 -7.02 -4.71
CA PRO A 82 2.28 -8.23 -5.54
C PRO A 82 2.34 -9.53 -4.74
N TYR A 83 3.15 -9.56 -3.66
CA TYR A 83 3.35 -10.74 -2.82
C TYR A 83 2.19 -11.03 -1.85
N LEU A 84 1.21 -10.13 -1.72
CA LEU A 84 0.01 -10.41 -0.93
C LEU A 84 -0.91 -11.33 -1.72
N THR A 85 -1.34 -12.41 -1.07
CA THR A 85 -2.27 -13.39 -1.65
C THR A 85 -3.70 -13.08 -1.26
N LEU A 86 -4.63 -13.33 -2.18
CA LEU A 86 -6.07 -13.31 -1.91
C LEU A 86 -6.52 -14.69 -1.46
N ILE A 87 -7.62 -14.78 -0.71
CA ILE A 87 -8.25 -16.04 -0.37
C ILE A 87 -9.05 -16.51 -1.61
N GLU A 88 -8.42 -17.36 -2.42
CA GLU A 88 -8.91 -17.70 -3.75
C GLU A 88 -10.19 -18.56 -3.77
N GLU A 89 -10.51 -19.20 -2.64
CA GLU A 89 -11.73 -19.97 -2.43
C GLU A 89 -12.97 -19.10 -2.26
N MET A 90 -12.81 -17.87 -1.80
CA MET A 90 -13.91 -16.92 -1.65
C MET A 90 -14.32 -16.33 -2.99
N THR A 91 -15.58 -15.95 -3.10
CA THR A 91 -16.04 -15.02 -4.13
C THR A 91 -15.52 -13.63 -3.87
N ALA A 92 -15.53 -12.73 -4.86
CA ALA A 92 -15.08 -11.36 -4.69
C ALA A 92 -15.89 -10.62 -3.61
N LEU A 93 -17.20 -10.84 -3.58
CA LEU A 93 -18.09 -10.23 -2.60
C LEU A 93 -17.81 -10.74 -1.19
N GLU A 94 -17.66 -12.06 -1.01
CA GLU A 94 -17.31 -12.67 0.29
C GLU A 94 -15.95 -12.18 0.78
N PHE A 95 -14.96 -12.09 -0.09
CA PHE A 95 -13.62 -11.62 0.26
C PHE A 95 -13.63 -10.17 0.78
N LEU A 96 -14.35 -9.27 0.10
CA LEU A 96 -14.45 -7.88 0.54
C LEU A 96 -15.24 -7.76 1.85
N ALA A 97 -16.34 -8.51 2.01
CA ALA A 97 -17.10 -8.55 3.27
C ALA A 97 -16.25 -9.14 4.42
N PHE A 98 -15.45 -10.16 4.15
CA PHE A 98 -14.51 -10.72 5.11
C PHE A 98 -13.44 -9.69 5.52
N HIS A 99 -12.85 -8.98 4.56
CA HIS A 99 -11.90 -7.92 4.85
C HIS A 99 -12.51 -6.83 5.74
N GLU A 100 -13.74 -6.40 5.45
CA GLU A 100 -14.46 -5.37 6.21
C GLU A 100 -14.64 -5.75 7.69
N SER A 101 -14.75 -7.05 8.02
CA SER A 101 -14.87 -7.51 9.41
C SER A 101 -13.62 -7.27 10.27
N PHE A 102 -12.46 -7.08 9.64
CA PHE A 102 -11.18 -6.76 10.32
C PHE A 102 -10.77 -5.31 10.17
N LYS A 103 -11.12 -4.70 9.04
CA LYS A 103 -10.77 -3.33 8.70
C LYS A 103 -11.91 -2.69 7.92
N SER A 104 -12.64 -1.82 8.59
CA SER A 104 -13.79 -1.13 8.01
C SER A 104 -13.42 -0.41 6.71
N PHE A 105 -14.35 -0.36 5.79
CA PHE A 105 -14.27 0.53 4.62
C PHE A 105 -14.70 1.95 4.98
N MET A 106 -14.35 2.90 4.13
CA MET A 106 -14.76 4.29 4.27
C MET A 106 -16.28 4.43 4.43
N PRO A 107 -16.76 5.42 5.19
CA PRO A 107 -18.20 5.64 5.38
C PRO A 107 -18.96 5.70 4.05
N GLY A 108 -20.04 4.92 3.95
CA GLY A 108 -20.90 4.86 2.75
C GLY A 108 -20.36 3.93 1.64
N ILE A 109 -19.21 3.32 1.80
CA ILE A 109 -18.65 2.36 0.85
C ILE A 109 -18.97 0.94 1.33
N THR A 110 -19.66 0.17 0.49
CA THR A 110 -19.98 -1.24 0.75
C THR A 110 -19.20 -2.17 -0.18
N PRO A 111 -19.04 -3.47 0.15
CA PRO A 111 -18.43 -4.45 -0.75
C PRO A 111 -19.02 -4.45 -2.17
N SER A 112 -20.35 -4.35 -2.30
CA SER A 112 -21.01 -4.30 -3.61
C SER A 112 -20.67 -3.00 -4.38
N HIS A 113 -20.64 -1.86 -3.70
CA HIS A 113 -20.26 -0.58 -4.30
C HIS A 113 -18.78 -0.58 -4.72
N ILE A 114 -17.89 -1.21 -3.95
CA ILE A 114 -16.49 -1.41 -4.35
C ILE A 114 -16.41 -2.16 -5.66
N LEU A 115 -17.14 -3.29 -5.79
CA LEU A 115 -17.14 -4.10 -7.01
C LEU A 115 -17.69 -3.33 -8.23
N GLU A 116 -18.62 -2.43 -8.03
CA GLU A 116 -19.10 -1.52 -9.08
C GLU A 116 -18.00 -0.55 -9.50
N ILE A 117 -17.33 0.12 -8.56
CA ILE A 117 -16.27 1.10 -8.83
C ILE A 117 -15.09 0.46 -9.57
N ILE A 118 -14.70 -0.77 -9.21
CA ILE A 118 -13.60 -1.48 -9.86
C ILE A 118 -14.01 -2.32 -11.07
N GLU A 119 -15.26 -2.16 -11.55
CA GLU A 119 -15.82 -2.81 -12.74
C GLU A 119 -15.83 -4.36 -12.66
N LEU A 120 -16.12 -4.90 -11.50
CA LEU A 120 -16.19 -6.35 -11.26
C LEU A 120 -17.57 -6.82 -10.78
N THR A 121 -18.64 -6.05 -10.97
CA THR A 121 -20.01 -6.39 -10.55
C THR A 121 -20.47 -7.73 -11.12
N SER A 122 -20.22 -7.99 -12.41
CA SER A 122 -20.58 -9.25 -13.07
C SER A 122 -19.84 -10.48 -12.52
N ALA A 123 -18.72 -10.27 -11.82
CA ALA A 123 -17.89 -11.31 -11.21
C ALA A 123 -18.05 -11.39 -9.69
N ALA A 124 -19.01 -10.65 -9.09
CA ALA A 124 -19.19 -10.56 -7.64
C ALA A 124 -19.27 -11.94 -6.95
N ASN A 125 -20.02 -12.85 -7.54
CA ASN A 125 -20.26 -14.20 -7.01
C ASN A 125 -19.31 -15.27 -7.60
N LYS A 126 -18.31 -14.86 -8.38
CA LYS A 126 -17.31 -15.77 -8.95
C LYS A 126 -16.14 -15.90 -7.97
N GLN A 127 -15.66 -17.13 -7.73
CA GLN A 127 -14.49 -17.36 -6.89
C GLN A 127 -13.25 -16.71 -7.49
N ILE A 128 -12.43 -16.11 -6.63
CA ILE A 128 -11.22 -15.37 -7.00
C ILE A 128 -10.20 -16.24 -7.73
N ARG A 129 -10.17 -17.56 -7.49
CA ARG A 129 -9.32 -18.51 -8.23
C ARG A 129 -9.50 -18.46 -9.75
N TYR A 130 -10.68 -18.09 -10.21
CA TYR A 130 -11.02 -17.98 -11.64
C TYR A 130 -10.84 -16.57 -12.20
N PHE A 131 -10.27 -15.63 -11.41
CA PHE A 131 -9.99 -14.29 -11.87
C PHE A 131 -8.71 -14.23 -12.69
N SER A 132 -8.68 -13.34 -13.69
CA SER A 132 -7.43 -12.98 -14.35
C SER A 132 -6.48 -12.26 -13.37
N SER A 133 -5.20 -12.17 -13.70
CA SER A 133 -4.23 -11.43 -12.88
C SER A 133 -4.63 -9.96 -12.69
N GLY A 134 -5.17 -9.30 -13.72
CA GLY A 134 -5.68 -7.93 -13.64
C GLY A 134 -6.89 -7.81 -12.72
N MET A 135 -7.86 -8.75 -12.78
CA MET A 135 -9.00 -8.76 -11.84
C MET A 135 -8.54 -8.96 -10.40
N LYS A 136 -7.58 -9.86 -10.15
CA LYS A 136 -6.99 -10.06 -8.81
C LYS A 136 -6.31 -8.77 -8.33
N GLN A 137 -5.60 -8.08 -9.21
CA GLN A 137 -4.94 -6.81 -8.86
C GLN A 137 -5.94 -5.70 -8.54
N ARG A 138 -7.06 -5.60 -9.28
CA ARG A 138 -8.15 -4.65 -8.97
C ARG A 138 -8.73 -4.92 -7.57
N ILE A 139 -8.94 -6.17 -7.16
CA ILE A 139 -9.39 -6.53 -5.79
C ILE A 139 -8.34 -6.13 -4.73
N LYS A 140 -7.05 -6.39 -4.97
CA LYS A 140 -5.98 -5.98 -4.04
C LYS A 140 -5.92 -4.47 -3.85
N LEU A 141 -6.02 -3.71 -4.94
CA LEU A 141 -6.08 -2.25 -4.89
C LEU A 141 -7.30 -1.77 -4.11
N ALA A 142 -8.46 -2.35 -4.39
CA ALA A 142 -9.71 -1.97 -3.77
C ALA A 142 -9.68 -2.15 -2.25
N GLN A 143 -9.31 -3.35 -1.77
CA GLN A 143 -9.24 -3.59 -0.33
C GLN A 143 -8.30 -2.61 0.40
N ALA A 144 -7.19 -2.20 -0.25
CA ALA A 144 -6.24 -1.28 0.36
C ALA A 144 -6.73 0.17 0.31
N ILE A 145 -7.23 0.63 -0.83
CA ILE A 145 -7.62 2.02 -1.06
C ILE A 145 -8.89 2.37 -0.28
N PHE A 146 -9.89 1.48 -0.26
CA PHE A 146 -11.18 1.73 0.40
C PHE A 146 -11.16 1.49 1.92
N SER A 147 -10.12 0.87 2.49
CA SER A 147 -9.97 0.76 3.94
C SER A 147 -9.96 2.15 4.59
N ASP A 148 -10.74 2.33 5.66
CA ASP A 148 -10.83 3.58 6.43
C ASP A 148 -9.61 3.76 7.34
N VAL A 149 -8.48 4.05 6.73
CA VAL A 149 -7.20 4.25 7.43
C VAL A 149 -6.45 5.45 6.86
N PRO A 150 -5.65 6.15 7.68
CA PRO A 150 -4.95 7.37 7.26
C PRO A 150 -3.72 7.12 6.38
N VAL A 151 -3.22 5.88 6.28
CA VAL A 151 -1.99 5.57 5.52
C VAL A 151 -2.24 4.46 4.51
N LEU A 152 -1.79 4.67 3.28
CA LEU A 152 -1.86 3.71 2.17
C LEU A 152 -0.47 3.43 1.63
N PHE A 153 -0.06 2.17 1.68
CA PHE A 153 1.16 1.67 1.04
C PHE A 153 0.84 0.95 -0.25
N LEU A 154 1.58 1.26 -1.30
CA LEU A 154 1.42 0.68 -2.63
C LEU A 154 2.78 0.19 -3.15
N ASP A 155 2.93 -1.10 -3.34
CA ASP A 155 4.13 -1.70 -3.91
C ASP A 155 3.80 -2.21 -5.32
N GLU A 156 4.38 -1.59 -6.35
CA GLU A 156 4.12 -1.88 -7.76
C GLU A 156 2.62 -2.04 -8.07
N PRO A 157 1.80 -1.01 -7.79
CA PRO A 157 0.33 -1.13 -7.74
C PRO A 157 -0.32 -1.52 -9.07
N CYS A 158 0.30 -1.20 -10.21
CA CYS A 158 -0.26 -1.49 -11.52
C CYS A 158 0.26 -2.80 -12.14
N THR A 159 1.00 -3.61 -11.39
CA THR A 159 1.44 -4.93 -11.86
C THR A 159 0.26 -5.74 -12.40
N ASN A 160 0.39 -6.25 -13.64
CA ASN A 160 -0.65 -7.00 -14.36
C ASN A 160 -1.90 -6.19 -14.78
N LEU A 161 -1.92 -4.88 -14.66
CA LEU A 161 -2.98 -4.04 -15.21
C LEU A 161 -2.69 -3.67 -16.66
N ASP A 162 -3.75 -3.61 -17.44
CA ASP A 162 -3.78 -3.03 -18.77
C ASP A 162 -3.99 -1.50 -18.70
N GLU A 163 -4.07 -0.82 -19.84
CA GLU A 163 -4.26 0.63 -19.92
C GLU A 163 -5.54 1.09 -19.18
N THR A 164 -6.62 0.31 -19.30
CA THR A 164 -7.87 0.60 -18.57
C THR A 164 -7.70 0.46 -17.07
N GLY A 165 -6.95 -0.55 -16.63
CA GLY A 165 -6.59 -0.75 -15.23
C GLY A 165 -5.71 0.36 -14.66
N TYR A 166 -4.79 0.91 -15.45
CA TYR A 166 -4.01 2.11 -15.07
C TYR A 166 -4.90 3.34 -14.88
N THR A 167 -5.83 3.58 -15.81
CA THR A 167 -6.79 4.68 -15.72
C THR A 167 -7.66 4.54 -14.46
N LEU A 168 -8.14 3.33 -14.19
CA LEU A 168 -8.87 3.01 -12.97
C LEU A 168 -8.04 3.31 -11.71
N TYR A 169 -6.79 2.83 -11.66
CA TYR A 169 -5.89 3.11 -10.54
C TYR A 169 -5.73 4.61 -10.26
N GLN A 170 -5.48 5.42 -11.29
CA GLN A 170 -5.35 6.87 -11.16
C GLN A 170 -6.63 7.51 -10.61
N SER A 171 -7.80 7.09 -11.12
CA SER A 171 -9.10 7.54 -10.62
C SER A 171 -9.32 7.18 -9.16
N LEU A 172 -8.96 5.95 -8.76
CA LEU A 172 -9.07 5.49 -7.37
C LEU A 172 -8.20 6.33 -6.43
N ILE A 173 -6.95 6.61 -6.80
CA ILE A 173 -6.06 7.46 -5.99
C ILE A 173 -6.61 8.87 -5.87
N GLN A 174 -7.05 9.47 -6.97
CA GLN A 174 -7.56 10.83 -6.99
C GLN A 174 -8.83 10.98 -6.12
N ASN A 175 -9.77 10.05 -6.23
CA ASN A 175 -11.06 10.16 -5.59
C ASN A 175 -11.08 9.67 -4.13
N TYR A 176 -10.26 8.66 -3.78
CA TYR A 176 -10.37 7.97 -2.49
C TYR A 176 -9.10 8.03 -1.62
N ALA A 177 -7.96 8.50 -2.17
CA ALA A 177 -6.73 8.60 -1.40
C ALA A 177 -6.22 10.04 -1.25
N SER A 178 -7.02 11.06 -1.60
CA SER A 178 -6.61 12.47 -1.59
C SER A 178 -6.16 12.95 -0.21
N GLN A 179 -6.79 12.49 0.86
CA GLN A 179 -6.51 12.87 2.25
C GLN A 179 -5.55 11.91 2.97
N LYS A 180 -5.20 10.79 2.36
CA LYS A 180 -4.31 9.80 2.97
C LYS A 180 -2.84 10.19 2.80
N LEU A 181 -2.01 9.77 3.74
CA LEU A 181 -0.58 9.62 3.50
C LEU A 181 -0.42 8.41 2.55
N VAL A 182 0.11 8.65 1.35
CA VAL A 182 0.35 7.58 0.37
C VAL A 182 1.84 7.41 0.16
N ILE A 183 2.33 6.18 0.22
CA ILE A 183 3.72 5.84 -0.09
C ILE A 183 3.71 4.76 -1.18
N VAL A 184 4.22 5.12 -2.37
CA VAL A 184 4.30 4.23 -3.53
C VAL A 184 5.73 3.75 -3.70
N SER A 185 5.92 2.46 -3.84
CA SER A 185 7.20 1.84 -4.21
C SER A 185 7.10 1.38 -5.66
N SER A 186 7.79 2.04 -6.58
CA SER A 186 7.74 1.71 -8.01
C SER A 186 8.91 2.30 -8.79
N ASN A 187 9.18 1.72 -9.96
CA ASN A 187 10.04 2.28 -11.01
C ASN A 187 9.25 2.94 -12.13
N ASP A 188 7.97 2.63 -12.24
CA ASP A 188 7.12 3.18 -13.29
C ASP A 188 6.57 4.55 -12.85
N LYS A 189 6.98 5.61 -13.56
CA LYS A 189 6.53 6.97 -13.29
C LYS A 189 5.02 7.13 -13.38
N ALA A 190 4.33 6.32 -14.19
CA ALA A 190 2.88 6.35 -14.30
C ALA A 190 2.18 5.94 -12.99
N GLU A 191 2.84 5.12 -12.15
CA GLU A 191 2.31 4.68 -10.86
C GLU A 191 2.43 5.72 -9.75
N TYR A 192 3.37 6.69 -9.88
CA TYR A 192 3.66 7.67 -8.82
C TYR A 192 3.74 9.12 -9.30
N HIS A 193 3.27 9.44 -10.52
CA HIS A 193 3.34 10.81 -11.07
C HIS A 193 2.62 11.85 -10.18
N PHE A 194 1.68 11.44 -9.35
CA PHE A 194 0.95 12.28 -8.40
C PHE A 194 1.71 12.49 -7.07
N CYS A 195 2.86 11.82 -6.87
CA CYS A 195 3.66 11.97 -5.66
C CYS A 195 4.43 13.29 -5.69
N GLU A 196 4.43 13.98 -4.53
CA GLU A 196 5.04 15.29 -4.35
C GLU A 196 6.54 15.18 -4.09
N GLU A 197 6.97 14.09 -3.46
CA GLU A 197 8.36 13.85 -3.06
C GLU A 197 8.81 12.45 -3.49
N VAL A 198 10.07 12.36 -3.92
CA VAL A 198 10.67 11.11 -4.41
C VAL A 198 11.92 10.78 -3.59
N ILE A 199 11.98 9.57 -3.08
CA ILE A 199 13.09 9.03 -2.32
C ILE A 199 13.78 7.95 -3.19
N ASP A 200 15.00 8.22 -3.66
CA ASP A 200 15.80 7.20 -4.33
C ASP A 200 16.53 6.34 -3.27
N ILE A 201 16.17 5.06 -3.18
CA ILE A 201 16.77 4.14 -2.21
C ILE A 201 18.28 3.96 -2.39
N LYS A 202 18.82 4.26 -3.58
CA LYS A 202 20.27 4.20 -3.84
C LYS A 202 21.08 5.15 -2.95
N ASN A 203 20.46 6.26 -2.53
CA ASN A 203 21.13 7.24 -1.67
C ASN A 203 21.37 6.72 -0.25
N TYR A 204 20.86 5.53 0.07
CA TYR A 204 20.92 4.90 1.39
C TYR A 204 21.54 3.49 1.36
N LYS A 205 22.40 3.22 0.37
CA LYS A 205 23.14 1.97 0.22
C LYS A 205 24.40 1.95 1.06
#